data_42d67ba85549a2cbdc9e2170d6df6045
#
_entry.id   42d67ba85549a2cbdc9e2170d6df6045
#
_cell.length_a   1.000
_cell.length_b   1.000
_cell.length_c   1.000
_cell.angle_alpha   90.00
_cell.angle_beta   90.00
_cell.angle_gamma   90.00
#
_symmetry.space_group_name_H-M   'P 1'
#
loop_
_entity.id
_entity.type
_entity.pdbx_description
1 polymer ?
#
loop_
_entity_poly.entity_id
_entity_poly.type
_entity_poly.pdbx_seq_one_letter_code
_entity_poly.pdbx_strand_id
1 'polypeptide(L)'
;TSCSTSIPLVATTPIDICRLEQELVGHPDKEFTSFLLSGLREGFDTGISNIPNKPLECPNLRSARRDPKDIIRLVAEELNKGFLIGPYNSPPFINYRINPIGLVESTYSKKKRIIVDLSAPHNDKDHPSINSLIDKDSYSLSYVTVDDAIKSIQQLEKGTWMNKTDIQDAFKLLPIKPSLLPFYGIKWNNYYYFFVHLPFDSRSSPKLFDMLSEAIVWIAEHNYGIKNMLHLLDDFFVVDSPDDGGERTSAMISFIFNRLKIPLSVNKTVGPVQEIEYLGIILDSNRMEARLPQEKVLRIMEMISSLLNRRK
;
A
#
# COMPACT_ATOMS: atom_id res chain seq x y z
N THR A 1 5.56 -12.77 -37.77
CA THR A 1 4.47 -11.88 -37.40
C THR A 1 4.81 -11.22 -36.06
N SER A 2 5.39 -10.01 -36.13
CA SER A 2 5.67 -9.19 -34.95
C SER A 2 4.34 -8.76 -34.33
N CYS A 3 3.98 -9.36 -33.22
CA CYS A 3 2.93 -8.83 -32.39
C CYS A 3 3.46 -7.54 -31.75
N SER A 4 3.10 -6.39 -32.29
CA SER A 4 3.34 -5.09 -31.68
C SER A 4 2.41 -5.01 -30.49
N THR A 5 2.87 -5.47 -29.31
CA THR A 5 2.19 -5.24 -28.06
C THR A 5 2.26 -3.73 -27.78
N SER A 6 1.19 -3.02 -28.11
CA SER A 6 1.05 -1.62 -27.75
C SER A 6 1.12 -1.50 -26.22
N ILE A 7 2.09 -0.73 -25.73
CA ILE A 7 2.16 -0.41 -24.30
C ILE A 7 0.86 0.33 -23.96
N PRO A 8 0.12 -0.06 -22.92
CA PRO A 8 -1.13 0.60 -22.57
C PRO A 8 -0.87 2.07 -22.28
N LEU A 9 -1.74 2.95 -22.76
CA LEU A 9 -1.59 4.40 -22.60
C LEU A 9 -1.61 4.78 -21.10
N VAL A 10 -2.52 4.18 -20.34
CA VAL A 10 -2.59 4.23 -18.86
C VAL A 10 -3.09 2.89 -18.36
N ALA A 11 -2.58 2.41 -17.24
CA ALA A 11 -3.09 1.21 -16.59
C ALA A 11 -4.48 1.46 -15.99
N THR A 12 -5.31 0.42 -15.98
CA THR A 12 -6.66 0.52 -15.43
C THR A 12 -6.66 0.41 -13.92
N THR A 13 -7.47 1.23 -13.24
CA THR A 13 -7.78 1.09 -11.81
C THR A 13 -9.20 0.52 -11.63
N PRO A 14 -9.45 -0.31 -10.61
CA PRO A 14 -10.81 -0.74 -10.30
C PRO A 14 -11.69 0.38 -9.75
N ILE A 15 -11.08 1.46 -9.24
CA ILE A 15 -11.78 2.57 -8.59
C ILE A 15 -12.75 3.25 -9.59
N ASP A 16 -13.99 3.45 -9.16
CA ASP A 16 -14.97 4.23 -9.92
C ASP A 16 -14.67 5.72 -9.78
N ILE A 17 -13.82 6.23 -10.68
CA ILE A 17 -13.32 7.62 -10.64
C ILE A 17 -14.48 8.63 -10.76
N CYS A 18 -15.51 8.31 -11.55
CA CYS A 18 -16.66 9.21 -11.70
C CYS A 18 -17.45 9.32 -10.39
N ARG A 19 -17.61 8.21 -9.67
CA ARG A 19 -18.24 8.21 -8.35
C ARG A 19 -17.39 8.92 -7.31
N LEU A 20 -16.08 8.66 -7.31
CA LEU A 20 -15.15 9.37 -6.42
C LEU A 20 -15.20 10.87 -6.62
N GLU A 21 -15.22 11.34 -7.87
CA GLU A 21 -15.35 12.76 -8.20
C GLU A 21 -16.66 13.35 -7.69
N GLN A 22 -17.79 12.64 -7.85
CA GLN A 22 -19.09 13.06 -7.32
C GLN A 22 -19.08 13.19 -5.79
N GLU A 23 -18.48 12.22 -5.09
CA GLU A 23 -18.37 12.23 -3.63
C GLU A 23 -17.46 13.38 -3.13
N LEU A 24 -16.51 13.84 -3.95
CA LEU A 24 -15.56 14.91 -3.61
C LEU A 24 -16.02 16.33 -4.05
N VAL A 25 -17.21 16.49 -4.62
CA VAL A 25 -17.70 17.81 -5.11
C VAL A 25 -17.61 18.89 -4.03
N GLY A 26 -17.97 18.57 -2.78
CA GLY A 26 -17.94 19.48 -1.63
C GLY A 26 -16.57 19.67 -0.99
N HIS A 27 -15.53 18.96 -1.42
CA HIS A 27 -14.21 19.03 -0.78
C HIS A 27 -13.62 20.45 -0.87
N PRO A 28 -13.12 21.02 0.25
CA PRO A 28 -12.62 22.40 0.27
C PRO A 28 -11.35 22.61 -0.54
N ASP A 29 -10.45 21.61 -0.58
CA ASP A 29 -9.21 21.65 -1.32
C ASP A 29 -9.41 21.10 -2.75
N LYS A 30 -9.54 22.02 -3.71
CA LYS A 30 -9.75 21.68 -5.12
C LYS A 30 -8.45 21.23 -5.81
N GLU A 31 -7.30 21.66 -5.34
CA GLU A 31 -6.00 21.28 -5.87
C GLU A 31 -5.71 19.82 -5.51
N PHE A 32 -5.94 19.45 -4.25
CA PHE A 32 -5.87 18.07 -3.78
C PHE A 32 -6.78 17.13 -4.60
N THR A 33 -8.07 17.48 -4.74
CA THR A 33 -9.02 16.64 -5.47
C THR A 33 -8.68 16.52 -6.95
N SER A 34 -8.26 17.61 -7.58
CA SER A 34 -7.82 17.62 -8.98
C SER A 34 -6.58 16.74 -9.20
N PHE A 35 -5.60 16.83 -8.32
CA PHE A 35 -4.39 15.99 -8.37
C PHE A 35 -4.74 14.51 -8.23
N LEU A 36 -5.55 14.13 -7.23
CA LEU A 36 -5.96 12.74 -7.02
C LEU A 36 -6.71 12.17 -8.22
N LEU A 37 -7.70 12.90 -8.74
CA LEU A 37 -8.53 12.45 -9.86
C LEU A 37 -7.75 12.37 -11.17
N SER A 38 -6.88 13.33 -11.45
CA SER A 38 -6.01 13.27 -12.62
C SER A 38 -5.00 12.14 -12.54
N GLY A 39 -4.42 11.91 -11.35
CA GLY A 39 -3.54 10.76 -11.11
C GLY A 39 -4.22 9.41 -11.36
N LEU A 40 -5.47 9.25 -10.95
CA LEU A 40 -6.25 8.04 -11.20
C LEU A 40 -6.60 7.87 -12.70
N ARG A 41 -6.84 8.96 -13.44
CA ARG A 41 -7.19 8.94 -14.87
C ARG A 41 -5.98 8.80 -15.79
N GLU A 42 -4.89 9.46 -15.48
CA GLU A 42 -3.75 9.65 -16.38
C GLU A 42 -2.48 8.94 -15.89
N GLY A 43 -2.51 8.40 -14.67
CA GLY A 43 -1.38 7.86 -13.95
C GLY A 43 -0.68 8.91 -13.08
N PHE A 44 -0.23 8.48 -11.92
CA PHE A 44 0.44 9.33 -10.93
C PHE A 44 1.88 9.64 -11.37
N ASP A 45 2.26 10.90 -11.24
CA ASP A 45 3.66 11.29 -11.25
C ASP A 45 4.30 10.86 -9.93
N THR A 46 5.32 10.02 -10.00
CA THR A 46 5.99 9.48 -8.81
C THR A 46 7.10 10.38 -8.30
N GLY A 47 7.28 11.57 -8.87
CA GLY A 47 8.26 12.56 -8.44
C GLY A 47 9.71 12.25 -8.81
N ILE A 48 9.93 11.33 -9.74
CA ILE A 48 11.29 11.09 -10.26
C ILE A 48 11.77 12.33 -11.00
N SER A 49 12.85 12.93 -10.54
CA SER A 49 13.50 14.08 -11.16
C SER A 49 14.88 13.71 -11.70
N ASN A 50 15.42 14.52 -12.63
CA ASN A 50 16.78 14.35 -13.16
C ASN A 50 17.07 12.93 -13.66
N ILE A 51 16.17 12.39 -14.46
CA ILE A 51 16.24 11.02 -14.99
C ILE A 51 17.54 10.84 -15.78
N PRO A 52 18.40 9.86 -15.42
CA PRO A 52 19.62 9.57 -16.15
C PRO A 52 19.28 9.13 -17.58
N ASN A 53 20.00 9.67 -18.56
CA ASN A 53 19.79 9.37 -19.97
C ASN A 53 20.52 8.10 -20.45
N LYS A 54 20.67 7.11 -19.54
CA LYS A 54 21.31 5.82 -19.86
C LYS A 54 20.56 4.68 -19.21
N PRO A 55 20.35 3.56 -19.92
CA PRO A 55 19.80 2.36 -19.31
C PRO A 55 20.70 1.82 -18.19
N LEU A 56 20.07 1.27 -17.16
CA LEU A 56 20.77 0.57 -16.10
C LEU A 56 20.02 -0.70 -15.72
N GLU A 57 20.75 -1.82 -15.62
CA GLU A 57 20.22 -3.09 -15.15
C GLU A 57 20.94 -3.52 -13.87
N CYS A 58 20.20 -3.60 -12.77
CA CYS A 58 20.72 -4.10 -11.50
C CYS A 58 20.47 -5.61 -11.36
N PRO A 59 21.43 -6.38 -10.80
CA PRO A 59 21.26 -7.81 -10.59
C PRO A 59 20.26 -8.11 -9.48
N ASN A 60 19.45 -9.16 -9.65
CA ASN A 60 18.48 -9.60 -8.66
C ASN A 60 19.11 -10.02 -7.33
N LEU A 61 18.35 -9.85 -6.25
CA LEU A 61 18.73 -10.22 -4.89
C LEU A 61 18.94 -11.74 -4.75
N ARG A 62 19.75 -12.14 -3.79
CA ARG A 62 20.02 -13.56 -3.52
C ARG A 62 18.76 -14.35 -3.18
N SER A 63 17.80 -13.74 -2.49
CA SER A 63 16.53 -14.38 -2.12
C SER A 63 15.71 -14.82 -3.35
N ALA A 64 15.67 -14.02 -4.41
CA ALA A 64 15.01 -14.39 -5.66
C ALA A 64 15.67 -15.59 -6.33
N ARG A 65 17.01 -15.65 -6.29
CA ARG A 65 17.78 -16.74 -6.94
C ARG A 65 17.67 -18.07 -6.20
N ARG A 66 17.39 -18.05 -4.89
CA ARG A 66 17.24 -19.28 -4.07
C ARG A 66 15.94 -20.03 -4.37
N ASP A 67 14.89 -19.32 -4.76
CA ASP A 67 13.55 -19.87 -4.95
C ASP A 67 12.93 -19.41 -6.28
N PRO A 68 13.50 -19.85 -7.42
CA PRO A 68 13.08 -19.39 -8.74
C PRO A 68 11.64 -19.78 -9.10
N LYS A 69 11.14 -20.91 -8.57
CA LYS A 69 9.77 -21.36 -8.82
C LYS A 69 8.73 -20.39 -8.25
N ASP A 70 8.97 -19.89 -7.04
CA ASP A 70 8.07 -18.91 -6.44
C ASP A 70 8.12 -17.57 -7.15
N ILE A 71 9.29 -17.12 -7.61
CA ILE A 71 9.38 -15.90 -8.43
C ILE A 71 8.56 -16.04 -9.72
N ILE A 72 8.69 -17.16 -10.44
CA ILE A 72 7.91 -17.40 -11.67
C ILE A 72 6.40 -17.33 -11.39
N ARG A 73 5.94 -18.02 -10.33
CA ARG A 73 4.53 -18.02 -9.93
C ARG A 73 4.04 -16.59 -9.58
N LEU A 74 4.81 -15.86 -8.77
CA LEU A 74 4.44 -14.52 -8.32
C LEU A 74 4.48 -13.50 -9.45
N VAL A 75 5.44 -13.57 -10.39
CA VAL A 75 5.44 -12.73 -11.60
C VAL A 75 4.21 -13.02 -12.46
N ALA A 76 3.83 -14.29 -12.62
CA ALA A 76 2.63 -14.65 -13.34
C ALA A 76 1.35 -14.13 -12.65
N GLU A 77 1.29 -14.15 -11.32
CA GLU A 77 0.18 -13.56 -10.54
C GLU A 77 0.07 -12.05 -10.77
N GLU A 78 1.21 -11.31 -10.74
CA GLU A 78 1.23 -9.85 -10.99
C GLU A 78 0.81 -9.52 -12.45
N LEU A 79 1.23 -10.34 -13.43
CA LEU A 79 0.79 -10.21 -14.83
C LEU A 79 -0.70 -10.46 -14.98
N ASN A 80 -1.22 -11.53 -14.38
CA ASN A 80 -2.65 -11.88 -14.45
C ASN A 80 -3.54 -10.82 -13.80
N LYS A 81 -3.05 -10.14 -12.78
CA LYS A 81 -3.73 -9.01 -12.14
C LYS A 81 -3.60 -7.71 -12.93
N GLY A 82 -2.78 -7.67 -13.98
CA GLY A 82 -2.52 -6.46 -14.76
C GLY A 82 -1.61 -5.45 -14.06
N PHE A 83 -0.86 -5.84 -13.03
CA PHE A 83 0.07 -4.97 -12.31
C PHE A 83 1.44 -4.87 -12.99
N LEU A 84 1.76 -5.84 -13.84
CA LEU A 84 2.93 -5.89 -14.70
C LEU A 84 2.51 -5.97 -16.17
N ILE A 85 3.32 -5.39 -17.05
CA ILE A 85 3.29 -5.63 -18.50
C ILE A 85 4.55 -6.39 -18.92
N GLY A 86 4.43 -7.19 -19.97
CA GLY A 86 5.45 -8.11 -20.46
C GLY A 86 4.85 -9.51 -20.70
N PRO A 87 5.66 -10.54 -20.92
CA PRO A 87 7.13 -10.54 -21.04
C PRO A 87 7.62 -9.91 -22.35
N TYR A 88 8.71 -9.16 -22.29
CA TYR A 88 9.42 -8.68 -23.49
C TYR A 88 10.78 -9.37 -23.60
N ASN A 89 11.19 -9.73 -24.81
CA ASN A 89 12.53 -10.29 -25.07
C ASN A 89 13.64 -9.22 -24.97
N SER A 90 13.30 -7.97 -25.22
CA SER A 90 14.14 -6.80 -25.03
C SER A 90 13.31 -5.66 -24.49
N PRO A 91 13.90 -4.69 -23.74
CA PRO A 91 13.15 -3.57 -23.21
C PRO A 91 12.48 -2.79 -24.33
N PRO A 92 11.18 -2.46 -24.21
CA PRO A 92 10.46 -1.70 -25.23
C PRO A 92 10.76 -0.19 -25.17
N PHE A 93 11.68 0.22 -24.31
CA PHE A 93 12.07 1.61 -24.08
C PHE A 93 13.56 1.81 -24.40
N ILE A 94 13.92 2.98 -24.95
CA ILE A 94 15.33 3.34 -25.24
C ILE A 94 16.08 3.62 -23.96
N ASN A 95 15.47 4.37 -23.03
CA ASN A 95 16.00 4.65 -21.70
C ASN A 95 15.14 3.96 -20.64
N TYR A 96 15.73 3.12 -19.84
CA TYR A 96 15.00 2.31 -18.88
C TYR A 96 15.85 1.97 -17.64
N ARG A 97 15.17 1.50 -16.61
CA ARG A 97 15.77 1.00 -15.38
C ARG A 97 15.24 -0.39 -15.06
N ILE A 98 16.13 -1.33 -14.82
CA ILE A 98 15.79 -2.66 -14.29
C ILE A 98 16.25 -2.72 -12.84
N ASN A 99 15.28 -2.85 -11.95
CA ASN A 99 15.48 -2.87 -10.51
C ASN A 99 15.58 -4.31 -10.01
N PRO A 100 16.37 -4.59 -8.95
CA PRO A 100 16.47 -5.93 -8.39
C PRO A 100 15.13 -6.39 -7.83
N ILE A 101 14.80 -7.66 -8.03
CA ILE A 101 13.73 -8.31 -7.28
C ILE A 101 14.30 -9.27 -6.24
N GLY A 102 13.56 -9.40 -5.15
CA GLY A 102 13.78 -10.34 -4.08
C GLY A 102 12.52 -11.09 -3.70
N LEU A 103 12.69 -12.10 -2.86
CA LEU A 103 11.60 -12.85 -2.25
C LEU A 103 11.66 -12.67 -0.74
N VAL A 104 10.53 -12.30 -0.16
CA VAL A 104 10.33 -12.28 1.29
C VAL A 104 9.18 -13.19 1.67
N GLU A 105 9.33 -13.85 2.82
CA GLU A 105 8.29 -14.70 3.41
C GLU A 105 7.81 -14.05 4.71
N SER A 106 6.50 -13.91 4.84
CA SER A 106 5.88 -13.44 6.09
C SER A 106 6.13 -14.46 7.20
N THR A 107 6.66 -14.01 8.32
CA THR A 107 6.93 -14.86 9.48
C THR A 107 5.68 -15.54 10.01
N TYR A 108 4.54 -14.85 9.95
CA TYR A 108 3.26 -15.32 10.49
C TYR A 108 2.45 -16.14 9.47
N SER A 109 2.17 -15.57 8.31
CA SER A 109 1.29 -16.19 7.31
C SER A 109 1.98 -17.16 6.38
N LYS A 110 3.33 -17.24 6.43
CA LYS A 110 4.16 -18.00 5.47
C LYS A 110 3.93 -17.60 4.00
N LYS A 111 3.21 -16.50 3.79
CA LYS A 111 2.95 -15.97 2.46
C LYS A 111 4.22 -15.36 1.89
N LYS A 112 4.61 -15.83 0.70
CA LYS A 112 5.73 -15.28 -0.06
C LYS A 112 5.28 -14.11 -0.92
N ARG A 113 6.13 -13.09 -1.05
CA ARG A 113 5.90 -11.89 -1.88
C ARG A 113 7.16 -11.51 -2.62
N ILE A 114 6.99 -11.00 -3.84
CA ILE A 114 8.07 -10.30 -4.54
C ILE A 114 8.26 -8.94 -3.88
N ILE A 115 9.51 -8.60 -3.62
CA ILE A 115 9.93 -7.23 -3.31
C ILE A 115 10.76 -6.71 -4.48
N VAL A 116 10.70 -5.41 -4.70
CA VAL A 116 11.50 -4.69 -5.70
C VAL A 116 12.35 -3.70 -4.94
N ASP A 117 13.66 -3.69 -5.18
CA ASP A 117 14.58 -2.76 -4.52
C ASP A 117 14.79 -1.53 -5.41
N LEU A 118 13.98 -0.51 -5.21
CA LEU A 118 14.10 0.78 -5.91
C LEU A 118 15.19 1.68 -5.32
N SER A 119 15.86 1.24 -4.27
CA SER A 119 17.01 1.92 -3.68
C SER A 119 18.35 1.40 -4.22
N ALA A 120 18.33 0.39 -5.09
CA ALA A 120 19.51 -0.08 -5.81
C ALA A 120 19.80 0.77 -7.09
N PRO A 121 21.11 0.92 -7.43
CA PRO A 121 22.29 0.46 -6.72
C PRO A 121 22.55 1.30 -5.46
N HIS A 122 22.95 0.61 -4.39
CA HIS A 122 23.22 1.26 -3.12
C HIS A 122 24.60 1.95 -3.15
N ASN A 123 24.66 3.21 -2.67
CA ASN A 123 25.89 3.99 -2.53
C ASN A 123 26.69 4.22 -3.83
N ASP A 124 26.04 4.16 -4.97
CA ASP A 124 26.62 4.48 -6.26
C ASP A 124 26.27 5.93 -6.64
N LYS A 125 27.30 6.79 -6.72
CA LYS A 125 27.11 8.20 -7.05
C LYS A 125 26.90 8.45 -8.54
N ASP A 126 27.43 7.58 -9.37
CA ASP A 126 27.36 7.69 -10.84
C ASP A 126 26.05 7.14 -11.38
N HIS A 127 25.41 6.24 -10.63
CA HIS A 127 24.16 5.60 -10.99
C HIS A 127 23.12 5.73 -9.86
N PRO A 128 22.45 6.87 -9.74
CA PRO A 128 21.47 7.08 -8.67
C PRO A 128 20.31 6.09 -8.77
N SER A 129 19.86 5.59 -7.62
CA SER A 129 18.68 4.72 -7.53
C SER A 129 17.38 5.49 -7.81
N ILE A 130 16.29 4.80 -8.17
CA ILE A 130 14.99 5.45 -8.38
C ILE A 130 14.56 6.24 -7.13
N ASN A 131 14.67 5.65 -5.94
CA ASN A 131 14.31 6.32 -4.70
C ASN A 131 15.18 7.54 -4.39
N SER A 132 16.45 7.57 -4.85
CA SER A 132 17.33 8.75 -4.66
C SER A 132 16.96 9.91 -5.58
N LEU A 133 16.24 9.66 -6.67
CA LEU A 133 15.73 10.66 -7.62
C LEU A 133 14.40 11.27 -7.20
N ILE A 134 13.79 10.77 -6.13
CA ILE A 134 12.53 11.26 -5.57
C ILE A 134 12.87 12.09 -4.33
N ASP A 135 12.39 13.34 -4.30
CA ASP A 135 12.59 14.22 -3.15
C ASP A 135 11.92 13.67 -1.90
N LYS A 136 12.72 13.51 -0.82
CA LYS A 136 12.25 12.92 0.42
C LYS A 136 11.23 13.81 1.13
N ASP A 137 11.42 15.10 1.09
CA ASP A 137 10.61 16.03 1.89
C ASP A 137 9.23 16.22 1.26
N SER A 138 9.14 16.21 -0.06
CA SER A 138 7.86 16.27 -0.81
C SER A 138 6.95 15.06 -0.57
N TYR A 139 7.51 13.92 -0.19
CA TYR A 139 6.76 12.67 0.02
C TYR A 139 6.83 12.14 1.45
N SER A 140 7.13 13.03 2.42
CA SER A 140 7.06 12.68 3.84
C SER A 140 5.62 12.56 4.32
N LEU A 141 5.38 11.68 5.31
CA LEU A 141 4.09 11.43 5.94
C LEU A 141 4.19 11.47 7.45
N SER A 142 3.14 11.96 8.08
CA SER A 142 2.87 11.74 9.50
C SER A 142 1.84 10.62 9.62
N TYR A 143 2.19 9.57 10.35
CA TYR A 143 1.32 8.42 10.51
C TYR A 143 0.49 8.51 11.79
N VAL A 144 -0.75 8.05 11.71
CA VAL A 144 -1.59 7.76 12.87
C VAL A 144 -0.91 6.68 13.73
N THR A 145 -1.02 6.85 15.03
CA THR A 145 -0.42 5.96 16.02
C THR A 145 -1.48 5.20 16.80
N VAL A 146 -1.07 4.17 17.54
CA VAL A 146 -1.96 3.47 18.48
C VAL A 146 -2.50 4.43 19.54
N ASP A 147 -1.70 5.42 19.96
CA ASP A 147 -2.13 6.42 20.95
C ASP A 147 -3.31 7.26 20.44
N ASP A 148 -3.40 7.52 19.14
CA ASP A 148 -4.54 8.24 18.55
C ASP A 148 -5.81 7.38 18.60
N ALA A 149 -5.70 6.08 18.34
CA ALA A 149 -6.81 5.15 18.49
C ALA A 149 -7.26 5.03 19.96
N ILE A 150 -6.31 4.96 20.91
CA ILE A 150 -6.61 4.94 22.36
C ILE A 150 -7.33 6.22 22.77
N LYS A 151 -6.89 7.40 22.32
CA LYS A 151 -7.56 8.68 22.60
C LYS A 151 -8.99 8.70 22.08
N SER A 152 -9.23 8.20 20.86
CA SER A 152 -10.56 8.12 20.28
C SER A 152 -11.49 7.21 21.11
N ILE A 153 -11.00 6.07 21.61
CA ILE A 153 -11.75 5.17 22.50
C ILE A 153 -12.04 5.87 23.83
N GLN A 154 -11.03 6.54 24.42
CA GLN A 154 -11.20 7.24 25.70
C GLN A 154 -12.23 8.36 25.62
N GLN A 155 -12.34 9.05 24.49
CA GLN A 155 -13.34 10.10 24.28
C GLN A 155 -14.78 9.59 24.19
N LEU A 156 -14.97 8.32 23.76
CA LEU A 156 -16.27 7.67 23.61
C LEU A 156 -16.60 6.76 24.81
N GLU A 157 -15.67 6.64 25.76
CA GLU A 157 -15.82 5.93 27.00
C GLU A 157 -15.80 4.38 26.86
N LYS A 158 -16.09 3.71 27.99
CA LYS A 158 -16.12 2.27 28.11
C LYS A 158 -17.22 1.64 27.26
N GLY A 159 -16.87 0.54 26.56
CA GLY A 159 -17.83 -0.17 25.72
C GLY A 159 -17.91 0.34 24.29
N THR A 160 -17.02 1.23 23.88
CA THR A 160 -16.87 1.72 22.49
C THR A 160 -16.79 0.57 21.51
N TRP A 161 -17.57 0.63 20.43
CA TRP A 161 -17.50 -0.31 19.30
C TRP A 161 -16.39 0.07 18.34
N MET A 162 -15.69 -0.92 17.82
CA MET A 162 -14.55 -0.73 16.92
C MET A 162 -14.73 -1.51 15.63
N ASN A 163 -14.41 -0.87 14.52
CA ASN A 163 -14.39 -1.46 13.19
C ASN A 163 -13.00 -1.26 12.56
N LYS A 164 -12.48 -2.29 11.91
CA LYS A 164 -11.25 -2.23 11.13
C LYS A 164 -11.49 -2.73 9.71
N THR A 165 -10.95 -2.02 8.74
CA THR A 165 -11.09 -2.34 7.32
C THR A 165 -9.76 -2.11 6.61
N ASP A 166 -9.36 -3.05 5.76
CA ASP A 166 -8.08 -3.05 5.04
C ASP A 166 -8.33 -3.11 3.54
N ILE A 167 -7.68 -2.24 2.78
CA ILE A 167 -7.78 -2.22 1.32
C ILE A 167 -6.90 -3.31 0.71
N GLN A 168 -7.49 -4.09 -0.17
CA GLN A 168 -6.78 -5.14 -0.90
C GLN A 168 -5.89 -4.54 -1.99
N ASP A 169 -4.66 -5.06 -2.12
CA ASP A 169 -3.69 -4.66 -3.15
C ASP A 169 -3.41 -3.13 -3.20
N ALA A 170 -3.58 -2.43 -2.08
CA ALA A 170 -3.49 -0.99 -1.84
C ALA A 170 -2.78 -0.13 -2.91
N PHE A 171 -1.45 -0.07 -2.91
CA PHE A 171 -0.70 0.76 -3.87
C PHE A 171 -0.93 0.35 -5.32
N LYS A 172 -1.30 -0.91 -5.56
CA LYS A 172 -1.62 -1.44 -6.89
C LYS A 172 -2.95 -0.92 -7.46
N LEU A 173 -3.71 -0.17 -6.69
CA LEU A 173 -4.90 0.55 -7.19
C LEU A 173 -4.53 1.82 -7.96
N LEU A 174 -3.31 2.33 -7.77
CA LEU A 174 -2.86 3.60 -8.32
C LEU A 174 -1.96 3.39 -9.53
N PRO A 175 -2.39 3.81 -10.75
CA PRO A 175 -1.60 3.66 -11.96
C PRO A 175 -0.40 4.62 -11.97
N ILE A 176 0.70 4.21 -12.60
CA ILE A 176 1.87 5.04 -12.85
C ILE A 176 1.68 5.80 -14.18
N LYS A 177 2.09 7.05 -14.19
CA LYS A 177 2.14 7.88 -15.41
C LYS A 177 2.95 7.18 -16.51
N PRO A 178 2.42 7.04 -17.73
CA PRO A 178 3.06 6.26 -18.81
C PRO A 178 4.51 6.63 -19.10
N SER A 179 4.87 7.91 -18.99
CA SER A 179 6.24 8.39 -19.20
C SER A 179 7.25 7.87 -18.16
N LEU A 180 6.78 7.39 -17.02
CA LEU A 180 7.61 6.88 -15.90
C LEU A 180 7.72 5.34 -15.89
N LEU A 181 6.89 4.62 -16.64
CA LEU A 181 6.92 3.15 -16.71
C LEU A 181 8.31 2.58 -17.01
N PRO A 182 9.14 3.21 -17.89
CA PRO A 182 10.47 2.71 -18.19
C PRO A 182 11.37 2.52 -16.96
N PHE A 183 11.12 3.24 -15.87
CA PHE A 183 11.95 3.24 -14.66
C PHE A 183 11.54 2.21 -13.60
N TYR A 184 10.41 1.54 -13.81
CA TYR A 184 9.86 0.54 -12.92
C TYR A 184 9.96 -0.89 -13.49
N GLY A 185 11.05 -1.14 -14.25
CA GLY A 185 11.33 -2.43 -14.85
C GLY A 185 11.94 -3.44 -13.87
N ILE A 186 11.68 -4.71 -14.14
CA ILE A 186 12.31 -5.88 -13.53
C ILE A 186 12.68 -6.88 -14.61
N LYS A 187 13.62 -7.79 -14.30
CA LYS A 187 14.08 -8.82 -15.24
C LYS A 187 14.08 -10.17 -14.56
N TRP A 188 13.47 -11.18 -15.22
CA TRP A 188 13.51 -12.57 -14.77
C TRP A 188 13.59 -13.52 -15.96
N ASN A 189 14.47 -14.52 -15.88
CA ASN A 189 14.69 -15.52 -16.95
C ASN A 189 14.90 -14.89 -18.35
N ASN A 190 15.70 -13.83 -18.42
CA ASN A 190 15.96 -13.04 -19.64
C ASN A 190 14.75 -12.32 -20.24
N TYR A 191 13.61 -12.30 -19.55
CA TYR A 191 12.47 -11.51 -19.94
C TYR A 191 12.37 -10.24 -19.09
N TYR A 192 11.88 -9.17 -19.73
CA TYR A 192 11.70 -7.87 -19.13
C TYR A 192 10.21 -7.64 -18.84
N TYR A 193 9.94 -7.05 -17.68
CA TYR A 193 8.59 -6.69 -17.23
C TYR A 193 8.62 -5.30 -16.63
N PHE A 194 7.50 -4.58 -16.68
CA PHE A 194 7.42 -3.24 -16.13
C PHE A 194 6.16 -3.09 -15.28
N PHE A 195 6.30 -2.54 -14.08
CA PHE A 195 5.16 -2.20 -13.24
C PHE A 195 4.40 -1.05 -13.86
N VAL A 196 3.07 -1.17 -13.91
CA VAL A 196 2.16 -0.14 -14.40
C VAL A 196 1.34 0.51 -13.28
N HIS A 197 1.48 -0.02 -12.06
CA HIS A 197 0.92 0.50 -10.82
C HIS A 197 2.03 0.69 -9.78
N LEU A 198 1.75 1.53 -8.75
CA LEU A 198 2.75 1.89 -7.75
C LEU A 198 3.31 0.66 -7.02
N PRO A 199 4.63 0.45 -7.00
CA PRO A 199 5.26 -0.60 -6.21
C PRO A 199 5.42 -0.17 -4.75
N PHE A 200 5.48 -1.14 -3.85
CA PHE A 200 5.60 -0.89 -2.41
C PHE A 200 6.87 -0.15 -2.00
N ASP A 201 7.99 -0.39 -2.67
CA ASP A 201 9.29 0.18 -2.30
C ASP A 201 9.54 1.59 -2.86
N SER A 202 8.63 2.15 -3.66
CA SER A 202 8.79 3.52 -4.14
C SER A 202 8.57 4.51 -2.99
N ARG A 203 9.52 5.44 -2.85
CA ARG A 203 9.48 6.48 -1.82
C ARG A 203 8.19 7.30 -1.86
N SER A 204 7.64 7.53 -3.03
CA SER A 204 6.41 8.32 -3.22
C SER A 204 5.13 7.52 -3.02
N SER A 205 5.16 6.18 -3.15
CA SER A 205 3.94 5.36 -3.10
C SER A 205 3.13 5.55 -1.83
N PRO A 206 3.71 5.62 -0.62
CA PRO A 206 2.94 5.85 0.59
C PRO A 206 2.17 7.18 0.56
N LYS A 207 2.81 8.29 0.18
CA LYS A 207 2.16 9.61 0.14
C LYS A 207 1.05 9.68 -0.91
N LEU A 208 1.29 9.11 -2.09
CA LEU A 208 0.28 9.09 -3.16
C LEU A 208 -0.94 8.25 -2.77
N PHE A 209 -0.71 7.13 -2.08
CA PHE A 209 -1.81 6.29 -1.60
C PHE A 209 -2.56 6.94 -0.43
N ASP A 210 -1.84 7.60 0.48
CA ASP A 210 -2.40 8.32 1.62
C ASP A 210 -3.43 9.38 1.18
N MET A 211 -3.18 10.05 0.05
CA MET A 211 -4.16 10.98 -0.53
C MET A 211 -5.50 10.30 -0.87
N LEU A 212 -5.50 9.06 -1.36
CA LEU A 212 -6.73 8.31 -1.57
C LEU A 212 -7.43 8.01 -0.23
N SER A 213 -6.66 7.63 0.78
CA SER A 213 -7.19 7.33 2.12
C SER A 213 -7.74 8.58 2.81
N GLU A 214 -7.04 9.72 2.70
CA GLU A 214 -7.55 11.03 3.15
C GLU A 214 -8.89 11.39 2.47
N ALA A 215 -8.99 11.17 1.16
CA ALA A 215 -10.23 11.41 0.41
C ALA A 215 -11.38 10.50 0.89
N ILE A 216 -11.11 9.23 1.17
CA ILE A 216 -12.11 8.27 1.70
C ILE A 216 -12.58 8.70 3.09
N VAL A 217 -11.66 9.10 3.98
CA VAL A 217 -12.01 9.60 5.32
C VAL A 217 -12.88 10.85 5.21
N TRP A 218 -12.47 11.81 4.37
CA TRP A 218 -13.27 13.02 4.15
C TRP A 218 -14.69 12.70 3.66
N ILE A 219 -14.83 11.78 2.68
CA ILE A 219 -16.13 11.32 2.18
C ILE A 219 -16.95 10.69 3.31
N ALA A 220 -16.35 9.80 4.08
CA ALA A 220 -17.02 9.11 5.19
C ALA A 220 -17.55 10.10 6.24
N GLU A 221 -16.76 11.10 6.59
CA GLU A 221 -17.13 12.10 7.59
C GLU A 221 -18.19 13.07 7.06
N HIS A 222 -17.99 13.66 5.89
CA HIS A 222 -18.80 14.77 5.39
C HIS A 222 -20.08 14.31 4.69
N ASN A 223 -20.03 13.22 3.92
CA ASN A 223 -21.18 12.77 3.14
C ASN A 223 -22.01 11.74 3.89
N TYR A 224 -21.39 10.96 4.78
CA TYR A 224 -22.04 9.83 5.46
C TYR A 224 -22.11 9.98 6.98
N GLY A 225 -21.49 11.02 7.54
CA GLY A 225 -21.55 11.34 8.97
C GLY A 225 -20.81 10.31 9.86
N ILE A 226 -19.87 9.56 9.31
CA ILE A 226 -18.99 8.66 10.08
C ILE A 226 -17.97 9.54 10.80
N LYS A 227 -18.02 9.52 12.12
CA LYS A 227 -17.07 10.25 12.97
C LYS A 227 -15.93 9.33 13.42
N ASN A 228 -14.83 9.92 13.90
CA ASN A 228 -13.73 9.19 14.52
C ASN A 228 -13.14 8.07 13.63
N MET A 229 -12.95 8.36 12.35
CA MET A 229 -12.30 7.49 11.40
C MET A 229 -10.82 7.85 11.29
N LEU A 230 -9.96 6.90 11.61
CA LEU A 230 -8.51 6.98 11.46
C LEU A 230 -8.05 6.10 10.30
N HIS A 231 -6.94 6.44 9.67
CA HIS A 231 -6.31 5.57 8.68
C HIS A 231 -4.79 5.57 8.82
N LEU A 232 -4.21 4.42 8.57
CA LEU A 232 -2.78 4.26 8.35
C LEU A 232 -2.60 3.59 6.99
N LEU A 233 -2.45 4.40 5.95
CA LEU A 233 -2.46 3.93 4.56
C LEU A 233 -3.74 3.13 4.26
N ASP A 234 -3.61 1.82 4.04
CA ASP A 234 -4.68 0.89 3.70
C ASP A 234 -5.50 0.36 4.89
N ASP A 235 -5.03 0.56 6.11
CA ASP A 235 -5.72 0.17 7.35
C ASP A 235 -6.60 1.32 7.86
N PHE A 236 -7.93 1.15 7.83
CA PHE A 236 -8.91 2.08 8.39
C PHE A 236 -9.42 1.57 9.73
N PHE A 237 -9.54 2.46 10.70
CA PHE A 237 -10.03 2.18 12.03
C PHE A 237 -11.10 3.20 12.40
N VAL A 238 -12.26 2.71 12.84
CA VAL A 238 -13.40 3.56 13.21
C VAL A 238 -13.92 3.15 14.57
N VAL A 239 -14.31 4.14 15.36
CA VAL A 239 -14.88 3.93 16.68
C VAL A 239 -16.25 4.57 16.78
N ASP A 240 -17.19 3.86 17.40
CA ASP A 240 -18.55 4.29 17.63
C ASP A 240 -18.88 4.28 19.14
N SER A 241 -19.82 5.16 19.53
CA SER A 241 -20.35 5.20 20.88
C SER A 241 -20.91 3.84 21.32
N PRO A 242 -20.83 3.47 22.59
CA PRO A 242 -21.47 2.27 23.13
C PRO A 242 -22.94 2.13 22.78
N ASP A 243 -23.65 3.26 22.68
CA ASP A 243 -25.09 3.30 22.41
C ASP A 243 -25.44 3.09 20.92
N ASP A 244 -24.48 3.32 19.99
CA ASP A 244 -24.71 3.22 18.54
C ASP A 244 -24.59 1.79 17.99
N GLY A 245 -23.95 0.86 18.72
CA GLY A 245 -23.84 -0.56 18.36
C GLY A 245 -22.85 -0.88 17.25
N GLY A 246 -22.39 0.09 16.49
CA GLY A 246 -21.37 -0.06 15.43
C GLY A 246 -21.82 -0.71 14.11
N GLU A 247 -22.98 -1.40 14.05
CA GLU A 247 -23.46 -2.09 12.84
C GLU A 247 -23.77 -1.13 11.71
N ARG A 248 -24.36 0.02 12.02
CA ARG A 248 -24.67 1.06 11.04
C ARG A 248 -23.39 1.57 10.38
N THR A 249 -22.38 1.87 11.18
CA THR A 249 -21.08 2.36 10.69
C THR A 249 -20.38 1.31 9.85
N SER A 250 -20.39 0.06 10.27
CA SER A 250 -19.83 -1.07 9.50
C SER A 250 -20.52 -1.21 8.13
N ALA A 251 -21.84 -1.13 8.09
CA ALA A 251 -22.60 -1.18 6.85
C ALA A 251 -22.31 0.02 5.94
N MET A 252 -22.20 1.24 6.52
CA MET A 252 -21.87 2.46 5.78
C MET A 252 -20.46 2.41 5.18
N ILE A 253 -19.47 1.95 5.93
CA ILE A 253 -18.10 1.74 5.42
C ILE A 253 -18.14 0.78 4.23
N SER A 254 -18.78 -0.37 4.38
CA SER A 254 -18.94 -1.35 3.29
C SER A 254 -19.63 -0.74 2.07
N PHE A 255 -20.66 0.09 2.28
CA PHE A 255 -21.36 0.79 1.21
C PHE A 255 -20.43 1.77 0.48
N ILE A 256 -19.65 2.61 1.19
CA ILE A 256 -18.71 3.59 0.61
C ILE A 256 -17.70 2.87 -0.28
N PHE A 257 -17.02 1.84 0.25
CA PHE A 257 -16.01 1.11 -0.51
C PHE A 257 -16.59 0.39 -1.73
N ASN A 258 -17.76 -0.23 -1.61
CA ASN A 258 -18.46 -0.84 -2.74
C ASN A 258 -18.88 0.20 -3.79
N ARG A 259 -19.40 1.36 -3.37
CA ARG A 259 -19.79 2.46 -4.26
C ARG A 259 -18.61 2.99 -5.06
N LEU A 260 -17.44 3.09 -4.44
CA LEU A 260 -16.20 3.53 -5.07
C LEU A 260 -15.46 2.38 -5.79
N LYS A 261 -15.96 1.14 -5.72
CA LYS A 261 -15.32 -0.07 -6.24
C LYS A 261 -13.90 -0.28 -5.73
N ILE A 262 -13.64 0.12 -4.49
CA ILE A 262 -12.36 -0.10 -3.82
C ILE A 262 -12.41 -1.49 -3.16
N PRO A 263 -11.53 -2.44 -3.55
CA PRO A 263 -11.57 -3.80 -3.02
C PRO A 263 -11.10 -3.86 -1.58
N LEU A 264 -11.83 -4.61 -0.74
CA LEU A 264 -11.50 -4.82 0.66
C LEU A 264 -10.93 -6.23 0.89
N SER A 265 -9.99 -6.31 1.83
CA SER A 265 -9.46 -7.58 2.34
C SER A 265 -10.45 -8.18 3.34
N VAL A 266 -11.31 -9.09 2.87
CA VAL A 266 -12.37 -9.70 3.70
C VAL A 266 -11.81 -10.30 5.00
N ASN A 267 -10.67 -11.00 4.92
CA ASN A 267 -10.05 -11.66 6.08
C ASN A 267 -9.43 -10.69 7.10
N LYS A 268 -9.28 -9.42 6.75
CA LYS A 268 -8.71 -8.38 7.62
C LYS A 268 -9.76 -7.35 8.05
N THR A 269 -10.95 -7.41 7.50
CA THR A 269 -12.08 -6.57 7.91
C THR A 269 -12.73 -7.21 9.14
N VAL A 270 -12.76 -6.47 10.23
CA VAL A 270 -13.25 -6.93 11.54
C VAL A 270 -14.13 -5.85 12.15
N GLY A 271 -15.24 -6.26 12.73
CA GLY A 271 -16.12 -5.40 13.50
C GLY A 271 -17.60 -5.50 13.05
N PRO A 272 -18.51 -4.90 13.83
CA PRO A 272 -18.22 -4.17 15.08
C PRO A 272 -17.87 -5.11 16.25
N VAL A 273 -16.82 -4.77 16.98
CA VAL A 273 -16.33 -5.52 18.15
C VAL A 273 -15.84 -4.55 19.23
N GLN A 274 -15.72 -5.05 20.47
CA GLN A 274 -15.21 -4.29 21.61
C GLN A 274 -13.79 -4.71 22.04
N GLU A 275 -13.22 -5.69 21.34
CA GLU A 275 -11.82 -6.09 21.43
C GLU A 275 -11.27 -6.32 20.03
N ILE A 276 -10.17 -5.64 19.66
CA ILE A 276 -9.59 -5.72 18.32
C ILE A 276 -8.06 -5.55 18.36
N GLU A 277 -7.36 -6.23 17.46
CA GLU A 277 -5.95 -5.92 17.20
C GLU A 277 -5.83 -4.82 16.15
N TYR A 278 -5.27 -3.67 16.56
CA TYR A 278 -4.95 -2.54 15.70
C TYR A 278 -3.48 -2.15 15.86
N LEU A 279 -2.78 -1.99 14.73
CA LEU A 279 -1.34 -1.71 14.65
C LEU A 279 -0.48 -2.61 15.56
N GLY A 280 -0.93 -3.84 15.74
CA GLY A 280 -0.22 -4.85 16.52
C GLY A 280 -0.37 -4.74 18.02
N ILE A 281 -1.35 -4.00 18.50
CA ILE A 281 -1.77 -3.91 19.92
C ILE A 281 -3.24 -4.33 19.98
N ILE A 282 -3.60 -5.11 20.99
CA ILE A 282 -5.00 -5.42 21.29
C ILE A 282 -5.58 -4.27 22.11
N LEU A 283 -6.66 -3.69 21.59
CA LEU A 283 -7.45 -2.65 22.24
C LEU A 283 -8.74 -3.30 22.77
N ASP A 284 -9.03 -3.16 24.05
CA ASP A 284 -10.21 -3.69 24.73
C ASP A 284 -10.97 -2.52 25.38
N SER A 285 -12.06 -2.10 24.74
CA SER A 285 -12.87 -0.98 25.21
C SER A 285 -13.71 -1.32 26.45
N ASN A 286 -14.02 -2.61 26.68
CA ASN A 286 -14.74 -3.04 27.89
C ASN A 286 -13.87 -3.00 29.14
N ARG A 287 -12.59 -3.32 29.00
CA ARG A 287 -11.63 -3.26 30.10
C ARG A 287 -10.89 -1.94 30.18
N MET A 288 -10.97 -1.14 29.10
CA MET A 288 -10.16 0.06 28.89
C MET A 288 -8.66 -0.25 29.00
N GLU A 289 -8.25 -1.29 28.30
CA GLU A 289 -6.88 -1.83 28.30
C GLU A 289 -6.31 -1.84 26.86
N ALA A 290 -5.01 -1.55 26.77
CA ALA A 290 -4.20 -1.80 25.60
C ALA A 290 -3.11 -2.81 25.96
N ARG A 291 -3.00 -3.93 25.21
CA ARG A 291 -2.06 -5.00 25.53
C ARG A 291 -1.42 -5.61 24.29
N LEU A 292 -0.25 -6.20 24.46
CA LEU A 292 0.40 -6.96 23.40
C LEU A 292 -0.36 -8.28 23.15
N PRO A 293 -0.51 -8.71 21.88
CA PRO A 293 -0.96 -10.06 21.56
C PRO A 293 -0.04 -11.10 22.21
N GLN A 294 -0.64 -12.20 22.70
CA GLN A 294 0.08 -13.26 23.43
C GLN A 294 1.27 -13.82 22.64
N GLU A 295 1.14 -13.98 21.34
CA GLU A 295 2.23 -14.44 20.46
C GLU A 295 3.44 -13.50 20.48
N LYS A 296 3.20 -12.17 20.51
CA LYS A 296 4.27 -11.18 20.62
C LYS A 296 4.96 -11.25 21.98
N VAL A 297 4.19 -11.42 23.05
CA VAL A 297 4.73 -11.59 24.41
C VAL A 297 5.64 -12.82 24.46
N LEU A 298 5.17 -13.98 24.00
CA LEU A 298 5.95 -15.22 23.98
C LEU A 298 7.24 -15.06 23.17
N ARG A 299 7.17 -14.46 21.99
CA ARG A 299 8.34 -14.20 21.16
C ARG A 299 9.37 -13.31 21.84
N ILE A 300 8.94 -12.24 22.51
CA ILE A 300 9.82 -11.36 23.28
C ILE A 300 10.51 -12.15 24.41
N MET A 301 9.76 -12.97 25.12
CA MET A 301 10.31 -13.83 26.17
C MET A 301 11.36 -14.83 25.64
N GLU A 302 11.10 -15.47 24.48
CA GLU A 302 12.05 -16.35 23.81
C GLU A 302 13.33 -15.61 23.39
N MET A 303 13.19 -14.41 22.83
CA MET A 303 14.34 -13.57 22.46
C MET A 303 15.19 -13.20 23.68
N ILE A 304 14.57 -12.78 24.77
CA ILE A 304 15.25 -12.46 26.03
C ILE A 304 15.98 -13.69 26.57
N SER A 305 15.31 -14.85 26.63
CA SER A 305 15.90 -16.12 27.07
C SER A 305 17.10 -16.53 26.22
N SER A 306 17.01 -16.37 24.89
CA SER A 306 18.12 -16.65 23.97
C SER A 306 19.32 -15.73 24.22
N LEU A 307 19.09 -14.44 24.47
CA LEU A 307 20.16 -13.48 24.79
C LEU A 307 20.85 -13.79 26.11
N LEU A 308 20.09 -14.16 27.15
CA LEU A 308 20.64 -14.54 28.45
C LEU A 308 21.50 -15.81 28.36
N ASN A 309 21.10 -16.79 27.55
CA ASN A 309 21.84 -18.02 27.35
C ASN A 309 23.13 -17.84 26.52
N ARG A 310 23.22 -16.80 25.66
CA ARG A 310 24.46 -16.47 24.92
C ARG A 310 25.54 -15.76 25.75
N ARG A 311 25.19 -15.30 26.95
CA ARG A 311 26.11 -14.64 27.88
C ARG A 311 26.75 -15.62 28.91
N LYS A 312 26.36 -16.89 28.87
CA LYS A 312 27.04 -17.98 29.56
C LYS A 312 27.92 -18.75 28.58
#